data_fdb8aca78e0fcf6ec4a26e2d69680979
#
_entry.id   fdb8aca78e0fcf6ec4a26e2d69680979
#
_cell.length_a   1.000
_cell.length_b   1.000
_cell.length_c   1.000
_cell.angle_alpha   90.00
_cell.angle_beta   90.00
_cell.angle_gamma   90.00
#
_symmetry.space_group_name_H-M   'P 1'
#
loop_
_entity.id
_entity.type
_entity.pdbx_description
1 polymer ?
#
loop_
_entity_poly.entity_id
_entity_poly.type
_entity_poly.pdbx_seq_one_letter_code
_entity_poly.pdbx_strand_id
1 'polypeptide(L)'
;IFAAGDIVGFPALASTAMEQARVAMCHAFDLKYKMQMGAVLPYGVWTVPEIATVGMGEDEARAKGVPVEIGKASFRTNPRGQIIGDTEGFVKLVFKADDKLLVGASVVGEGACELIHVPATAIHFNATLDYFIEAVFNYPSLGDAFKYAAYDGLQRLQRRVSKAMEARSRATPSIGTATPPT
;
A
#
# COMPACT_ATOMS: atom_id res chain seq x y z
N ILE A 1 0.70 32.24 18.86
CA ILE A 1 -0.28 31.21 19.27
C ILE A 1 -0.22 30.11 18.23
N PHE A 2 -0.17 28.84 18.67
CA PHE A 2 -0.19 27.65 17.83
C PHE A 2 -1.39 26.78 18.20
N ALA A 3 -1.84 25.93 17.28
CA ALA A 3 -2.90 24.95 17.49
C ALA A 3 -2.43 23.57 17.05
N ALA A 4 -2.87 22.52 17.73
CA ALA A 4 -2.57 21.14 17.44
C ALA A 4 -3.73 20.24 17.84
N GLY A 5 -3.87 19.09 17.21
CA GLY A 5 -4.93 18.11 17.46
C GLY A 5 -6.21 18.42 16.69
N ASP A 6 -7.33 17.89 17.16
CA ASP A 6 -8.61 17.87 16.45
C ASP A 6 -9.13 19.27 16.10
N ILE A 7 -8.71 20.29 16.88
CA ILE A 7 -9.08 21.69 16.62
C ILE A 7 -8.56 22.21 15.27
N VAL A 8 -7.48 21.65 14.73
CA VAL A 8 -6.95 22.02 13.39
C VAL A 8 -7.61 21.24 12.26
N GLY A 9 -8.51 20.31 12.56
CA GLY A 9 -9.23 19.51 11.58
C GLY A 9 -8.56 18.17 11.27
N PHE A 10 -8.84 17.66 10.10
CA PHE A 10 -8.33 16.35 9.63
C PHE A 10 -6.80 16.38 9.41
N PRO A 11 -6.08 15.29 9.75
CA PRO A 11 -6.57 14.05 10.37
C PRO A 11 -6.65 14.15 11.90
N ALA A 12 -7.79 13.68 12.45
CA ALA A 12 -8.07 13.68 13.89
C ALA A 12 -7.54 12.37 14.53
N LEU A 13 -6.24 12.26 14.68
CA LEU A 13 -5.55 11.11 15.26
C LEU A 13 -4.62 11.56 16.39
N ALA A 14 -4.53 10.78 17.47
CA ALA A 14 -3.62 11.05 18.58
C ALA A 14 -2.16 11.19 18.11
N SER A 15 -1.71 10.32 17.20
CA SER A 15 -0.37 10.37 16.63
C SER A 15 -0.10 11.66 15.86
N THR A 16 -1.03 12.11 15.03
CA THR A 16 -0.91 13.39 14.30
C THR A 16 -0.96 14.60 15.22
N ALA A 17 -1.82 14.57 16.26
CA ALA A 17 -1.89 15.62 17.28
C ALA A 17 -0.55 15.77 18.01
N MET A 18 0.09 14.67 18.39
CA MET A 18 1.42 14.68 19.02
C MET A 18 2.49 15.25 18.07
N GLU A 19 2.47 14.88 16.78
CA GLU A 19 3.42 15.41 15.82
C GLU A 19 3.19 16.90 15.53
N GLN A 20 1.95 17.35 15.44
CA GLN A 20 1.60 18.77 15.31
C GLN A 20 2.13 19.58 16.51
N ALA A 21 1.96 19.04 17.72
CA ALA A 21 2.47 19.69 18.94
C ALA A 21 4.01 19.79 18.91
N ARG A 22 4.73 18.73 18.47
CA ARG A 22 6.20 18.76 18.33
C ARG A 22 6.64 19.84 17.34
N VAL A 23 5.98 19.96 16.19
CA VAL A 23 6.26 21.00 15.20
C VAL A 23 5.98 22.38 15.78
N ALA A 24 4.83 22.57 16.45
CA ALA A 24 4.45 23.84 17.08
C ALA A 24 5.47 24.28 18.13
N MET A 25 5.94 23.36 18.98
CA MET A 25 6.99 23.65 19.98
C MET A 25 8.33 24.00 19.33
N CYS A 26 8.72 23.31 18.26
CA CYS A 26 9.93 23.65 17.54
C CYS A 26 9.87 25.07 16.95
N HIS A 27 8.73 25.47 16.40
CA HIS A 27 8.52 26.84 15.93
C HIS A 27 8.51 27.86 17.08
N ALA A 28 7.84 27.55 18.19
CA ALA A 28 7.72 28.48 19.31
C ALA A 28 9.06 28.81 19.98
N PHE A 29 9.99 27.86 20.00
CA PHE A 29 11.29 27.97 20.67
C PHE A 29 12.48 28.01 19.69
N ASP A 30 12.23 28.22 18.39
CA ASP A 30 13.24 28.26 17.33
C ASP A 30 14.15 27.00 17.26
N LEU A 31 13.58 25.84 17.60
CA LEU A 31 14.29 24.56 17.52
C LEU A 31 14.25 24.05 16.07
N LYS A 32 15.37 23.52 15.57
CA LYS A 32 15.52 23.23 14.13
C LYS A 32 15.37 21.73 13.77
N TYR A 33 15.14 20.86 14.74
CA TYR A 33 15.14 19.42 14.49
C TYR A 33 13.81 18.86 13.93
N LYS A 34 12.68 19.60 14.03
CA LYS A 34 11.37 19.18 13.50
C LYS A 34 10.53 20.35 13.00
N MET A 35 10.57 20.59 11.70
CA MET A 35 9.94 21.77 11.10
C MET A 35 8.61 21.44 10.41
N GLN A 36 8.32 20.16 10.15
CA GLN A 36 7.10 19.73 9.47
C GLN A 36 6.69 18.31 9.89
N MET A 37 5.44 17.96 9.67
CA MET A 37 4.96 16.59 9.79
C MET A 37 5.39 15.76 8.57
N GLY A 38 5.56 14.45 8.78
CA GLY A 38 5.67 13.50 7.67
C GLY A 38 4.39 13.47 6.83
N ALA A 39 4.54 13.25 5.52
CA ALA A 39 3.40 13.14 4.60
C ALA A 39 2.70 11.77 4.68
N VAL A 40 3.40 10.73 5.13
CA VAL A 40 2.87 9.36 5.25
C VAL A 40 2.31 9.18 6.65
N LEU A 41 0.99 9.08 6.75
CA LEU A 41 0.28 8.96 8.00
C LEU A 41 -0.43 7.61 8.06
N PRO A 42 0.07 6.64 8.85
CA PRO A 42 -0.65 5.39 9.09
C PRO A 42 -1.87 5.65 9.99
N TYR A 43 -2.94 4.94 9.68
CA TYR A 43 -4.20 4.97 10.43
C TYR A 43 -4.46 3.57 11.00
N GLY A 44 -4.62 3.47 12.31
CA GLY A 44 -4.89 2.22 13.03
C GLY A 44 -6.17 2.28 13.86
N VAL A 45 -6.92 1.19 13.85
CA VAL A 45 -8.15 0.99 14.63
C VAL A 45 -8.01 -0.33 15.40
N TRP A 46 -7.99 -0.23 16.72
CA TRP A 46 -7.81 -1.37 17.65
C TRP A 46 -9.14 -2.06 17.96
N THR A 47 -9.82 -2.49 16.91
CA THR A 47 -10.99 -3.37 16.98
C THR A 47 -10.56 -4.84 17.08
N VAL A 48 -11.52 -5.76 17.09
CA VAL A 48 -11.27 -7.20 16.99
C VAL A 48 -11.98 -7.70 15.73
N PRO A 49 -11.21 -8.00 14.65
CA PRO A 49 -9.75 -7.84 14.48
C PRO A 49 -9.31 -6.37 14.37
N GLU A 50 -8.01 -6.11 14.57
CA GLU A 50 -7.41 -4.82 14.28
C GLU A 50 -7.46 -4.50 12.79
N ILE A 51 -7.55 -3.21 12.45
CA ILE A 51 -7.52 -2.72 11.07
C ILE A 51 -6.52 -1.57 10.98
N ALA A 52 -5.63 -1.62 10.01
CA ALA A 52 -4.71 -0.51 9.77
C ALA A 52 -4.55 -0.22 8.28
N THR A 53 -4.38 1.05 7.94
CA THR A 53 -4.20 1.51 6.56
C THR A 53 -3.13 2.58 6.48
N VAL A 54 -2.51 2.72 5.32
CA VAL A 54 -1.58 3.81 5.02
C VAL A 54 -1.62 4.11 3.52
N GLY A 55 -1.46 5.39 3.19
CA GLY A 55 -1.41 5.84 1.80
C GLY A 55 -2.76 5.78 1.10
N MET A 56 -2.75 5.60 -0.21
CA MET A 56 -3.91 5.67 -1.10
C MET A 56 -4.62 4.32 -1.22
N GLY A 57 -5.92 4.29 -0.99
CA GLY A 57 -6.77 3.13 -1.27
C GLY A 57 -7.15 3.02 -2.75
N GLU A 58 -7.73 1.86 -3.14
CA GLU A 58 -8.17 1.63 -4.53
C GLU A 58 -9.24 2.63 -5.00
N ASP A 59 -10.22 2.94 -4.15
CA ASP A 59 -11.32 3.85 -4.51
C ASP A 59 -10.81 5.28 -4.68
N GLU A 60 -9.88 5.70 -3.82
CA GLU A 60 -9.22 7.00 -3.95
C GLU A 60 -8.36 7.06 -5.22
N ALA A 61 -7.60 6.01 -5.53
CA ALA A 61 -6.82 5.92 -6.76
C ALA A 61 -7.72 6.01 -7.99
N ARG A 62 -8.85 5.30 -7.98
CA ARG A 62 -9.84 5.34 -9.05
C ARG A 62 -10.43 6.75 -9.22
N ALA A 63 -10.79 7.41 -8.11
CA ALA A 63 -11.32 8.77 -8.13
C ALA A 63 -10.31 9.78 -8.69
N LYS A 64 -9.02 9.57 -8.44
CA LYS A 64 -7.90 10.40 -8.94
C LYS A 64 -7.41 10.01 -10.34
N GLY A 65 -7.98 8.97 -10.96
CA GLY A 65 -7.55 8.48 -12.28
C GLY A 65 -6.14 7.86 -12.28
N VAL A 66 -5.64 7.43 -11.11
CA VAL A 66 -4.35 6.77 -10.98
C VAL A 66 -4.52 5.27 -11.28
N PRO A 67 -3.88 4.73 -12.32
CA PRO A 67 -3.97 3.30 -12.64
C PRO A 67 -3.18 2.50 -11.61
N VAL A 68 -3.91 1.78 -10.76
CA VAL A 68 -3.32 0.90 -9.74
C VAL A 68 -3.66 -0.56 -9.98
N GLU A 69 -2.87 -1.43 -9.38
CA GLU A 69 -3.13 -2.84 -9.20
C GLU A 69 -2.98 -3.18 -7.71
N ILE A 70 -3.55 -4.29 -7.30
CA ILE A 70 -3.47 -4.76 -5.92
C ILE A 70 -2.79 -6.12 -5.83
N GLY A 71 -2.17 -6.36 -4.67
CA GLY A 71 -1.77 -7.69 -4.25
C GLY A 71 -2.30 -7.99 -2.86
N LYS A 72 -2.77 -9.21 -2.63
CA LYS A 72 -3.37 -9.62 -1.37
C LYS A 72 -2.84 -10.97 -0.91
N ALA A 73 -2.56 -11.10 0.40
CA ALA A 73 -2.22 -12.36 1.04
C ALA A 73 -3.06 -12.56 2.30
N SER A 74 -3.63 -13.75 2.47
CA SER A 74 -4.43 -14.11 3.63
C SER A 74 -3.54 -14.74 4.73
N PHE A 75 -3.85 -14.45 5.99
CA PHE A 75 -3.21 -15.10 7.12
C PHE A 75 -3.57 -16.59 7.23
N ARG A 76 -4.64 -17.04 6.57
CA ARG A 76 -5.01 -18.46 6.47
C ARG A 76 -3.90 -19.33 5.87
N THR A 77 -3.13 -18.80 4.92
CA THR A 77 -2.00 -19.49 4.30
C THR A 77 -0.64 -19.09 4.88
N ASN A 78 -0.63 -18.19 5.86
CA ASN A 78 0.58 -17.76 6.55
C ASN A 78 0.82 -18.67 7.77
N PRO A 79 2.01 -19.29 7.94
CA PRO A 79 2.28 -20.17 9.06
C PRO A 79 2.09 -19.53 10.44
N ARG A 80 2.45 -18.25 10.60
CA ARG A 80 2.25 -17.56 11.87
C ARG A 80 0.77 -17.33 12.15
N GLY A 81 -0.03 -16.96 11.13
CA GLY A 81 -1.48 -16.82 11.24
C GLY A 81 -2.14 -18.10 11.72
N GLN A 82 -1.72 -19.25 11.19
CA GLN A 82 -2.20 -20.57 11.64
C GLN A 82 -1.81 -20.88 13.10
N ILE A 83 -0.56 -20.58 13.48
CA ILE A 83 -0.06 -20.82 14.84
C ILE A 83 -0.85 -20.02 15.88
N ILE A 84 -1.18 -18.77 15.60
CA ILE A 84 -1.89 -17.90 16.55
C ILE A 84 -3.42 -17.98 16.40
N GLY A 85 -3.93 -18.73 15.42
CA GLY A 85 -5.36 -18.87 15.16
C GLY A 85 -6.03 -17.71 14.41
N ASP A 86 -5.25 -16.72 13.91
CA ASP A 86 -5.77 -15.64 13.07
C ASP A 86 -5.73 -16.08 11.60
N THR A 87 -6.81 -16.70 11.13
CA THR A 87 -6.93 -17.18 9.75
C THR A 87 -7.76 -16.26 8.85
N GLU A 88 -8.47 -15.30 9.41
CA GLU A 88 -9.33 -14.37 8.65
C GLU A 88 -8.61 -13.07 8.29
N GLY A 89 -7.47 -12.78 8.93
CA GLY A 89 -6.64 -11.64 8.65
C GLY A 89 -6.01 -11.67 7.24
N PHE A 90 -5.59 -10.51 6.79
CA PHE A 90 -4.93 -10.36 5.49
C PHE A 90 -4.08 -9.09 5.39
N VAL A 91 -3.19 -9.11 4.43
CA VAL A 91 -2.44 -7.94 3.94
C VAL A 91 -2.90 -7.61 2.53
N LYS A 92 -3.08 -6.32 2.22
CA LYS A 92 -3.31 -5.79 0.88
C LYS A 92 -2.30 -4.69 0.58
N LEU A 93 -1.62 -4.77 -0.56
CA LEU A 93 -0.75 -3.75 -1.12
C LEU A 93 -1.44 -3.11 -2.32
N VAL A 94 -1.34 -1.79 -2.45
CA VAL A 94 -1.84 -1.01 -3.60
C VAL A 94 -0.63 -0.34 -4.25
N PHE A 95 -0.42 -0.57 -5.52
CA PHE A 95 0.74 -0.06 -6.25
C PHE A 95 0.35 0.42 -7.65
N LYS A 96 1.11 1.36 -8.19
CA LYS A 96 0.89 1.84 -9.56
C LYS A 96 1.18 0.74 -10.57
N ALA A 97 0.36 0.68 -11.62
CA ALA A 97 0.45 -0.37 -12.63
C ALA A 97 1.61 -0.17 -13.63
N ASP A 98 2.13 1.03 -13.75
CA ASP A 98 3.21 1.41 -14.69
C ASP A 98 4.62 1.18 -14.12
N ASP A 99 4.89 1.67 -12.92
CA ASP A 99 6.21 1.65 -12.30
C ASP A 99 6.29 0.77 -11.05
N LYS A 100 5.18 0.16 -10.64
CA LYS A 100 5.03 -0.67 -9.43
C LYS A 100 5.27 0.09 -8.12
N LEU A 101 5.26 1.43 -8.13
CA LEU A 101 5.45 2.25 -6.94
C LEU A 101 4.34 1.93 -5.92
N LEU A 102 4.73 1.58 -4.69
CA LEU A 102 3.77 1.37 -3.61
C LEU A 102 3.11 2.70 -3.25
N VAL A 103 1.78 2.75 -3.29
CA VAL A 103 1.01 3.96 -2.98
C VAL A 103 0.08 3.79 -1.80
N GLY A 104 -0.19 2.55 -1.40
CA GLY A 104 -1.01 2.28 -0.23
C GLY A 104 -0.94 0.84 0.25
N ALA A 105 -1.39 0.62 1.47
CA ALA A 105 -1.51 -0.70 2.06
C ALA A 105 -2.64 -0.74 3.09
N SER A 106 -3.18 -1.94 3.30
CA SER A 106 -4.12 -2.24 4.38
C SER A 106 -3.76 -3.57 5.01
N VAL A 107 -3.90 -3.66 6.33
CA VAL A 107 -3.73 -4.88 7.10
C VAL A 107 -4.95 -5.05 7.98
N VAL A 108 -5.48 -6.24 8.04
CA VAL A 108 -6.57 -6.65 8.93
C VAL A 108 -6.14 -7.89 9.67
N GLY A 109 -6.32 -7.94 10.99
CA GLY A 109 -5.95 -9.08 11.83
C GLY A 109 -5.02 -8.71 12.97
N GLU A 110 -4.50 -9.72 13.64
CA GLU A 110 -3.59 -9.57 14.79
C GLU A 110 -2.35 -8.75 14.44
N GLY A 111 -2.08 -7.72 15.25
CA GLY A 111 -0.93 -6.85 15.06
C GLY A 111 -0.98 -5.96 13.82
N ALA A 112 -2.17 -5.73 13.23
CA ALA A 112 -2.31 -4.90 12.03
C ALA A 112 -1.74 -3.50 12.24
N CYS A 113 -1.97 -2.91 13.43
CA CYS A 113 -1.51 -1.58 13.79
C CYS A 113 0.03 -1.47 13.91
N GLU A 114 0.72 -2.57 14.17
CA GLU A 114 2.18 -2.65 14.17
C GLU A 114 2.71 -2.97 12.77
N LEU A 115 2.10 -3.92 12.08
CA LEU A 115 2.52 -4.36 10.75
C LEU A 115 2.46 -3.23 9.70
N ILE A 116 1.52 -2.31 9.83
CA ILE A 116 1.31 -1.22 8.87
C ILE A 116 2.53 -0.28 8.74
N HIS A 117 3.42 -0.26 9.74
CA HIS A 117 4.62 0.57 9.68
C HIS A 117 5.63 0.09 8.64
N VAL A 118 5.62 -1.18 8.26
CA VAL A 118 6.47 -1.70 7.18
C VAL A 118 6.11 -1.04 5.83
N PRO A 119 4.86 -1.14 5.33
CA PRO A 119 4.50 -0.42 4.10
C PRO A 119 4.51 1.10 4.26
N ALA A 120 4.27 1.66 5.45
CA ALA A 120 4.42 3.10 5.68
C ALA A 120 5.85 3.58 5.42
N THR A 121 6.83 2.83 5.91
CA THR A 121 8.26 3.08 5.64
C THR A 121 8.58 2.92 4.15
N ALA A 122 8.06 1.87 3.51
CA ALA A 122 8.26 1.63 2.08
C ALA A 122 7.70 2.80 1.23
N ILE A 123 6.49 3.29 1.54
CA ILE A 123 5.89 4.45 0.86
C ILE A 123 6.74 5.70 1.07
N HIS A 124 7.22 5.94 2.30
CA HIS A 124 8.06 7.10 2.62
C HIS A 124 9.33 7.15 1.77
N PHE A 125 9.94 6.00 1.49
CA PHE A 125 11.15 5.88 0.67
C PHE A 125 10.86 5.61 -0.82
N ASN A 126 9.61 5.75 -1.27
CA ASN A 126 9.18 5.51 -2.65
C ASN A 126 9.58 4.10 -3.15
N ALA A 127 9.46 3.10 -2.28
CA ALA A 127 9.74 1.73 -2.66
C ALA A 127 8.69 1.21 -3.64
N THR A 128 9.12 0.31 -4.52
CA THR A 128 8.25 -0.42 -5.44
C THR A 128 7.83 -1.76 -4.84
N LEU A 129 6.92 -2.45 -5.50
CA LEU A 129 6.51 -3.81 -5.14
C LEU A 129 7.70 -4.78 -5.04
N ASP A 130 8.76 -4.54 -5.82
CA ASP A 130 9.97 -5.37 -5.88
C ASP A 130 10.67 -5.43 -4.51
N TYR A 131 10.62 -4.36 -3.70
CA TYR A 131 11.16 -4.36 -2.34
C TYR A 131 10.61 -5.54 -1.51
N PHE A 132 9.31 -5.79 -1.55
CA PHE A 132 8.70 -6.87 -0.75
C PHE A 132 9.05 -8.26 -1.28
N ILE A 133 9.33 -8.38 -2.59
CA ILE A 133 9.76 -9.62 -3.22
C ILE A 133 11.19 -9.95 -2.81
N GLU A 134 12.08 -8.95 -2.82
CA GLU A 134 13.51 -9.11 -2.53
C GLU A 134 13.82 -9.16 -1.03
N ALA A 135 13.03 -8.45 -0.19
CA ALA A 135 13.24 -8.38 1.24
C ALA A 135 13.19 -9.77 1.89
N VAL A 136 14.02 -9.97 2.91
CA VAL A 136 13.98 -11.17 3.75
C VAL A 136 13.15 -10.85 4.99
N PHE A 137 12.04 -11.54 5.16
CA PHE A 137 11.20 -11.46 6.35
C PHE A 137 11.52 -12.62 7.29
N ASN A 138 11.38 -12.39 8.60
CA ASN A 138 11.48 -13.46 9.58
C ASN A 138 10.41 -14.54 9.34
N TYR A 139 10.76 -15.80 9.59
CA TYR A 139 9.86 -16.93 9.43
C TYR A 139 9.86 -17.82 10.69
N PRO A 140 8.68 -18.19 11.25
CA PRO A 140 7.33 -17.76 10.83
C PRO A 140 6.95 -16.38 11.40
N SER A 141 6.46 -15.48 10.54
CA SER A 141 5.96 -14.17 10.98
C SER A 141 4.74 -13.73 10.14
N LEU A 142 3.91 -12.85 10.68
CA LEU A 142 2.82 -12.22 9.90
C LEU A 142 3.39 -11.28 8.82
N GLY A 143 4.55 -10.66 9.07
CA GLY A 143 5.22 -9.79 8.11
C GLY A 143 5.61 -10.49 6.80
N ASP A 144 5.83 -11.81 6.82
CA ASP A 144 6.09 -12.59 5.60
C ASP A 144 4.91 -12.54 4.60
N ALA A 145 3.69 -12.25 5.07
CA ALA A 145 2.53 -12.06 4.21
C ALA A 145 2.69 -10.90 3.20
N PHE A 146 3.51 -9.89 3.49
CA PHE A 146 3.81 -8.82 2.53
C PHE A 146 4.47 -9.35 1.26
N LYS A 147 5.37 -10.31 1.38
CA LYS A 147 6.01 -10.97 0.24
C LYS A 147 4.98 -11.69 -0.65
N TYR A 148 4.08 -12.45 -0.05
CA TYR A 148 3.04 -13.16 -0.80
C TYR A 148 2.00 -12.21 -1.40
N ALA A 149 1.68 -11.11 -0.73
CA ALA A 149 0.87 -10.05 -1.32
C ALA A 149 1.56 -9.43 -2.55
N ALA A 150 2.88 -9.23 -2.49
CA ALA A 150 3.64 -8.72 -3.63
C ALA A 150 3.65 -9.70 -4.81
N TYR A 151 3.81 -11.01 -4.57
CA TYR A 151 3.71 -12.02 -5.63
C TYR A 151 2.31 -12.07 -6.26
N ASP A 152 1.23 -12.02 -5.46
CA ASP A 152 -0.14 -11.94 -5.99
C ASP A 152 -0.33 -10.69 -6.87
N GLY A 153 0.16 -9.54 -6.40
CA GLY A 153 0.11 -8.28 -7.15
C GLY A 153 0.83 -8.36 -8.49
N LEU A 154 2.05 -8.91 -8.50
CA LEU A 154 2.81 -9.09 -9.73
C LEU A 154 2.09 -10.00 -10.72
N GLN A 155 1.51 -11.11 -10.25
CA GLN A 155 0.74 -12.02 -11.07
C GLN A 155 -0.51 -11.37 -11.69
N ARG A 156 -1.23 -10.54 -10.91
CA ARG A 156 -2.39 -9.78 -11.39
C ARG A 156 -1.99 -8.78 -12.46
N LEU A 157 -0.91 -8.05 -12.24
CA LEU A 157 -0.36 -7.10 -13.21
C LEU A 157 -0.01 -7.80 -14.53
N GLN A 158 0.69 -8.93 -14.48
CA GLN A 158 1.04 -9.72 -15.66
C GLN A 158 -0.20 -10.19 -16.45
N ARG A 159 -1.21 -10.71 -15.75
CA ARG A 159 -2.49 -11.12 -16.38
C ARG A 159 -3.19 -9.94 -17.06
N ARG A 160 -3.18 -8.75 -16.45
CA ARG A 160 -3.77 -7.54 -17.01
C ARG A 160 -3.06 -7.12 -18.30
N VAL A 161 -1.72 -7.13 -18.30
CA VAL A 161 -0.91 -6.81 -19.48
C VAL A 161 -1.16 -7.81 -20.61
N SER A 162 -1.17 -9.11 -20.32
CA SER A 162 -1.43 -10.16 -21.33
C SER A 162 -2.81 -9.99 -21.97
N LYS A 163 -3.86 -9.77 -21.17
CA LYS A 163 -5.22 -9.52 -21.69
C LYS A 163 -5.28 -8.28 -22.58
N ALA A 164 -4.56 -7.21 -22.22
CA ALA A 164 -4.51 -6.00 -23.02
C ALA A 164 -3.80 -6.20 -24.36
N MET A 165 -2.74 -7.01 -24.39
CA MET A 165 -2.01 -7.38 -25.61
C MET A 165 -2.88 -8.25 -26.55
N GLU A 166 -3.59 -9.23 -26.00
CA GLU A 166 -4.50 -10.08 -26.77
C GLU A 166 -5.66 -9.27 -27.38
N ALA A 167 -6.21 -8.33 -26.62
CA ALA A 167 -7.27 -7.45 -27.11
C ALA A 167 -6.79 -6.56 -28.27
N ARG A 168 -5.57 -6.03 -28.17
CA ARG A 168 -4.94 -5.24 -29.24
C ARG A 168 -4.70 -6.08 -30.50
N SER A 169 -4.18 -7.30 -30.35
CA SER A 169 -3.94 -8.22 -31.48
C SER A 169 -5.22 -8.58 -32.23
N ARG A 170 -6.34 -8.77 -31.52
CA ARG A 170 -7.65 -9.04 -32.14
C ARG A 170 -8.27 -7.81 -32.82
N ALA A 171 -7.91 -6.61 -32.40
CA ALA A 171 -8.44 -5.35 -32.96
C ALA A 171 -7.68 -4.88 -34.22
N THR A 172 -6.51 -5.46 -34.53
CA THR A 172 -5.74 -5.12 -35.73
C THR A 172 -6.29 -5.94 -36.92
N PRO A 173 -6.93 -5.33 -37.95
CA PRO A 173 -7.38 -6.07 -39.14
C PRO A 173 -6.19 -6.68 -39.86
N SER A 174 -6.31 -7.94 -40.27
CA SER A 174 -5.34 -8.53 -41.20
C SER A 174 -5.36 -7.72 -42.51
N ILE A 175 -4.27 -7.03 -42.80
CA ILE A 175 -4.08 -6.42 -44.13
C ILE A 175 -4.06 -7.55 -45.10
N GLY A 176 -5.19 -7.75 -45.81
CA GLY A 176 -5.27 -8.73 -46.86
C GLY A 176 -4.18 -8.46 -47.91
N THR A 177 -3.34 -9.44 -48.17
CA THR A 177 -2.39 -9.40 -49.28
C THR A 177 -3.21 -9.27 -50.59
N ALA A 178 -3.25 -8.06 -51.14
CA ALA A 178 -3.77 -7.85 -52.48
C ALA A 178 -2.90 -8.64 -53.46
N THR A 179 -3.47 -9.67 -54.11
CA THR A 179 -2.86 -10.38 -55.19
C THR A 179 -2.72 -9.40 -56.37
N PRO A 180 -1.55 -9.23 -57.00
CA PRO A 180 -1.41 -8.37 -58.16
C PRO A 180 -2.20 -8.98 -59.35
N PRO A 181 -2.83 -8.15 -60.19
CA PRO A 181 -3.54 -8.61 -61.38
C PRO A 181 -2.53 -9.19 -62.41
N THR A 182 -2.87 -10.31 -63.01
CA THR A 182 -2.21 -10.96 -64.13
C THR A 182 -2.35 -10.18 -65.42
#